data_10a5a13b5e2ef0639e9ccb4bc39d99ce
#
_entry.id   10a5a13b5e2ef0639e9ccb4bc39d99ce
#
_cell.length_a   1.000
_cell.length_b   1.000
_cell.length_c   1.000
_cell.angle_alpha   90.00
_cell.angle_beta   90.00
_cell.angle_gamma   90.00
#
_symmetry.space_group_name_H-M   'P 1'
#
loop_
_entity.id
_entity.type
_entity.pdbx_description
1 polymer ?
#
loop_
_entity_poly.entity_id
_entity_poly.type
_entity_poly.pdbx_seq_one_letter_code
_entity_poly.pdbx_strand_id
1 'polypeptide(L)'
;MKRISVLAMLLLSVAFLYAQDAASIMKSARDRLQMDTMSTRSRLVITARNGSTTERVIDQYSKDGPNGSRAVIVFQSPANVAGTRFLTMDNASGGSEQWIYLPSLGRVRRIAASESSGSFMGTDFSYDDISLIDRDASLDTHTLLREETLNGNPCYVIESIPKDSSYQYSKNISWIDKSNFRIYKAEMYNRRGEVIKLMEMSDFRDIQGRVTPMQTKISTVGAGTSTTIYIEIVRYDDPIPESVFTTAYLETGRAR
;
A
#
# COMPACT_ATOMS: atom_id res chain seq x y z
N MET A 1 -27.58 -42.00 6.84
CA MET A 1 -27.76 -40.57 6.77
C MET A 1 -27.01 -39.75 7.85
N LYS A 2 -26.89 -40.22 9.11
CA LYS A 2 -26.18 -39.49 10.18
C LYS A 2 -24.64 -39.33 10.01
N ARG A 3 -23.96 -40.28 9.32
CA ARG A 3 -22.48 -40.21 9.13
C ARG A 3 -22.03 -39.18 8.08
N ILE A 4 -22.85 -38.89 7.08
CA ILE A 4 -22.54 -37.90 6.04
C ILE A 4 -22.63 -36.48 6.60
N SER A 5 -23.59 -36.22 7.50
CA SER A 5 -23.74 -34.91 8.16
C SER A 5 -22.57 -34.55 9.07
N VAL A 6 -21.96 -35.54 9.75
CA VAL A 6 -20.80 -35.32 10.63
C VAL A 6 -19.55 -34.99 9.81
N LEU A 7 -19.35 -35.66 8.66
CA LEU A 7 -18.19 -35.41 7.80
C LEU A 7 -18.29 -34.02 7.11
N ALA A 8 -19.50 -33.63 6.67
CA ALA A 8 -19.73 -32.30 6.11
C ALA A 8 -19.53 -31.19 7.15
N MET A 9 -19.93 -31.43 8.41
CA MET A 9 -19.76 -30.49 9.52
C MET A 9 -18.28 -30.33 9.94
N LEU A 10 -17.48 -31.42 9.85
CA LEU A 10 -16.03 -31.38 10.11
C LEU A 10 -15.28 -30.60 9.00
N LEU A 11 -15.66 -30.76 7.73
CA LEU A 11 -15.05 -30.02 6.61
C LEU A 11 -15.38 -28.53 6.66
N LEU A 12 -16.60 -28.15 7.09
CA LEU A 12 -16.96 -26.73 7.30
C LEU A 12 -16.17 -26.10 8.46
N SER A 13 -15.94 -26.84 9.55
CA SER A 13 -15.19 -26.31 10.71
C SER A 13 -13.72 -26.05 10.41
N VAL A 14 -13.09 -26.89 9.56
CA VAL A 14 -11.70 -26.71 9.11
C VAL A 14 -11.57 -25.48 8.21
N ALA A 15 -12.53 -25.22 7.30
CA ALA A 15 -12.53 -24.03 6.47
C ALA A 15 -12.67 -22.73 7.29
N PHE A 16 -13.46 -22.74 8.37
CA PHE A 16 -13.58 -21.58 9.28
C PHE A 16 -12.28 -21.30 10.05
N LEU A 17 -11.55 -22.34 10.49
CA LEU A 17 -10.26 -22.18 11.17
C LEU A 17 -9.21 -21.55 10.26
N TYR A 18 -9.12 -21.97 9.00
CA TYR A 18 -8.18 -21.37 8.03
C TYR A 18 -8.53 -19.91 7.67
N ALA A 19 -9.80 -19.57 7.58
CA ALA A 19 -10.22 -18.19 7.30
C ALA A 19 -9.87 -17.23 8.46
N GLN A 20 -10.05 -17.67 9.70
CA GLN A 20 -9.69 -16.88 10.88
C GLN A 20 -8.17 -16.71 11.01
N ASP A 21 -7.42 -17.75 10.67
CA ASP A 21 -5.95 -17.71 10.69
C ASP A 21 -5.40 -16.73 9.64
N ALA A 22 -5.92 -16.75 8.40
CA ALA A 22 -5.51 -15.83 7.35
C ALA A 22 -5.77 -14.35 7.70
N ALA A 23 -6.90 -14.03 8.30
CA ALA A 23 -7.21 -12.68 8.75
C ALA A 23 -6.26 -12.22 9.87
N SER A 24 -5.92 -13.12 10.80
CA SER A 24 -4.95 -12.86 11.87
C SER A 24 -3.55 -12.61 11.32
N ILE A 25 -3.11 -13.38 10.31
CA ILE A 25 -1.82 -13.20 9.65
C ILE A 25 -1.76 -11.83 8.94
N MET A 26 -2.81 -11.48 8.19
CA MET A 26 -2.88 -10.17 7.51
C MET A 26 -2.87 -9.01 8.51
N LYS A 27 -3.62 -9.15 9.61
CA LYS A 27 -3.59 -8.17 10.69
C LYS A 27 -2.20 -8.03 11.29
N SER A 28 -1.51 -9.13 11.58
CA SER A 28 -0.14 -9.10 12.12
C SER A 28 0.84 -8.47 11.12
N ALA A 29 0.69 -8.74 9.82
CA ALA A 29 1.52 -8.14 8.78
C ALA A 29 1.36 -6.61 8.71
N ARG A 30 0.16 -6.10 8.97
CA ARG A 30 -0.12 -4.67 9.08
C ARG A 30 0.41 -4.09 10.39
N ASP A 31 0.02 -4.68 11.52
CA ASP A 31 0.30 -4.14 12.85
C ASP A 31 1.81 -4.08 13.16
N ARG A 32 2.65 -4.87 12.48
CA ARG A 32 4.10 -4.83 12.70
C ARG A 32 4.74 -3.48 12.32
N LEU A 33 4.09 -2.65 11.52
CA LEU A 33 4.51 -1.29 11.16
C LEU A 33 3.69 -0.23 11.89
N GLN A 34 2.97 -0.61 12.96
CA GLN A 34 2.16 0.34 13.73
C GLN A 34 3.02 1.51 14.21
N MET A 35 2.53 2.73 13.96
CA MET A 35 3.23 3.97 14.23
C MET A 35 2.21 5.08 14.52
N ASP A 36 2.59 6.07 15.32
CA ASP A 36 1.80 7.29 15.46
C ASP A 36 2.03 8.22 14.26
N THR A 37 3.31 8.37 13.88
CA THR A 37 3.71 9.18 12.74
C THR A 37 4.89 8.54 12.00
N MET A 38 5.02 8.87 10.72
CA MET A 38 6.19 8.52 9.90
C MET A 38 6.56 9.70 9.00
N SER A 39 7.85 9.99 8.89
CA SER A 39 8.38 10.85 7.85
C SER A 39 9.44 10.12 7.04
N THR A 40 9.39 10.26 5.72
CA THR A 40 10.39 9.66 4.83
C THR A 40 10.87 10.66 3.79
N ARG A 41 12.14 10.49 3.36
CA ARG A 41 12.63 10.98 2.08
C ARG A 41 12.96 9.78 1.21
N SER A 42 12.42 9.77 0.00
CA SER A 42 12.54 8.63 -0.91
C SER A 42 12.90 9.10 -2.31
N ARG A 43 13.71 8.28 -2.98
CA ARG A 43 14.01 8.39 -4.39
C ARG A 43 13.17 7.36 -5.16
N LEU A 44 12.38 7.84 -6.11
CA LEU A 44 11.58 7.02 -7.02
C LEU A 44 12.33 6.88 -8.33
N VAL A 45 12.54 5.66 -8.80
CA VAL A 45 13.10 5.34 -10.12
C VAL A 45 11.98 4.74 -10.96
N ILE A 46 11.51 5.49 -11.95
CA ILE A 46 10.46 5.08 -12.89
C ILE A 46 11.17 4.54 -14.13
N THR A 47 10.94 3.26 -14.44
CA THR A 47 11.56 2.56 -15.58
C THR A 47 10.53 2.34 -16.67
N ALA A 48 10.76 2.91 -17.83
CA ALA A 48 9.92 2.70 -19.01
C ALA A 48 10.22 1.35 -19.69
N ARG A 49 9.33 0.90 -20.57
CA ARG A 49 9.45 -0.38 -21.29
C ARG A 49 10.76 -0.54 -22.08
N ASN A 50 11.32 0.55 -22.59
CA ASN A 50 12.59 0.55 -23.30
C ASN A 50 13.83 0.59 -22.38
N GLY A 51 13.62 0.50 -21.06
CA GLY A 51 14.68 0.54 -20.05
C GLY A 51 15.15 1.95 -19.65
N SER A 52 14.65 3.02 -20.29
CA SER A 52 14.97 4.38 -19.85
C SER A 52 14.37 4.66 -18.47
N THR A 53 15.08 5.47 -17.67
CA THR A 53 14.67 5.77 -16.30
C THR A 53 14.46 7.27 -16.10
N THR A 54 13.53 7.58 -15.21
CA THR A 54 13.29 8.93 -14.68
C THR A 54 13.32 8.86 -13.16
N GLU A 55 14.05 9.77 -12.53
CA GLU A 55 14.13 9.82 -11.07
C GLU A 55 13.31 10.98 -10.50
N ARG A 56 12.77 10.78 -9.30
CA ARG A 56 12.09 11.80 -8.51
C ARG A 56 12.50 11.66 -7.05
N VAL A 57 12.52 12.78 -6.35
CA VAL A 57 12.67 12.80 -4.90
C VAL A 57 11.36 13.27 -4.29
N ILE A 58 10.87 12.54 -3.30
CA ILE A 58 9.67 12.87 -2.54
C ILE A 58 9.98 12.90 -1.05
N ASP A 59 9.29 13.79 -0.33
CA ASP A 59 9.11 13.67 1.12
C ASP A 59 7.68 13.21 1.39
N GLN A 60 7.52 12.26 2.31
CA GLN A 60 6.22 11.79 2.77
C GLN A 60 6.11 12.00 4.27
N TYR A 61 4.95 12.43 4.70
CA TYR A 61 4.53 12.56 6.09
C TYR A 61 3.24 11.77 6.27
N SER A 62 3.23 10.86 7.24
CA SER A 62 2.05 10.03 7.55
C SER A 62 1.74 10.11 9.03
N LYS A 63 0.47 10.00 9.37
CA LYS A 63 -0.02 9.96 10.73
C LYS A 63 -1.23 9.04 10.82
N ASP A 64 -1.15 8.09 11.76
CA ASP A 64 -2.27 7.26 12.14
C ASP A 64 -3.12 7.94 13.22
N GLY A 65 -4.41 7.66 13.21
CA GLY A 65 -5.33 8.21 14.17
C GLY A 65 -6.63 7.43 14.28
N PRO A 66 -7.45 7.72 15.30
CA PRO A 66 -8.69 6.97 15.56
C PRO A 66 -9.72 7.11 14.44
N ASN A 67 -9.59 8.13 13.60
CA ASN A 67 -10.48 8.41 12.46
C ASN A 67 -9.91 7.94 11.11
N GLY A 68 -8.81 7.18 11.12
CA GLY A 68 -8.10 6.73 9.94
C GLY A 68 -6.74 7.41 9.77
N SER A 69 -5.97 6.90 8.82
CA SER A 69 -4.63 7.38 8.50
C SER A 69 -4.69 8.61 7.59
N ARG A 70 -3.67 9.45 7.69
CA ARG A 70 -3.48 10.62 6.82
C ARG A 70 -2.06 10.65 6.30
N ALA A 71 -1.88 10.97 5.01
CA ALA A 71 -0.55 11.12 4.45
C ALA A 71 -0.46 12.29 3.49
N VAL A 72 0.68 12.96 3.52
CA VAL A 72 1.04 14.00 2.55
C VAL A 72 2.33 13.61 1.85
N ILE A 73 2.33 13.67 0.52
CA ILE A 73 3.51 13.48 -0.32
C ILE A 73 3.85 14.81 -0.98
N VAL A 74 5.12 15.21 -0.90
CA VAL A 74 5.66 16.44 -1.51
C VAL A 74 6.76 16.06 -2.48
N PHE A 75 6.60 16.40 -3.75
CA PHE A 75 7.64 16.21 -4.76
C PHE A 75 8.70 17.32 -4.62
N GLN A 76 9.95 16.92 -4.44
CA GLN A 76 11.09 17.82 -4.28
C GLN A 76 11.85 18.02 -5.60
N SER A 77 11.93 16.98 -6.43
CA SER A 77 12.61 17.03 -7.74
C SER A 77 12.02 16.02 -8.71
N PRO A 78 12.26 16.15 -10.03
CA PRO A 78 12.90 17.28 -10.72
C PRO A 78 11.99 18.52 -10.82
N ALA A 79 12.50 19.60 -11.38
CA ALA A 79 11.83 20.90 -11.40
C ALA A 79 10.42 20.90 -12.03
N ASN A 80 10.15 20.01 -12.99
CA ASN A 80 8.85 19.89 -13.65
C ASN A 80 7.74 19.28 -12.77
N VAL A 81 8.09 18.65 -11.66
CA VAL A 81 7.13 18.10 -10.67
C VAL A 81 7.32 18.69 -9.28
N ALA A 82 8.42 19.40 -9.05
CA ALA A 82 8.75 20.00 -7.76
C ALA A 82 7.63 20.90 -7.27
N GLY A 83 7.31 20.81 -5.96
CA GLY A 83 6.22 21.54 -5.33
C GLY A 83 4.82 20.93 -5.55
N THR A 84 4.67 19.86 -6.34
CA THR A 84 3.44 19.06 -6.33
C THR A 84 3.24 18.45 -4.96
N ARG A 85 2.02 18.54 -4.43
CA ARG A 85 1.67 18.02 -3.10
C ARG A 85 0.40 17.20 -3.21
N PHE A 86 0.40 16.04 -2.59
CA PHE A 86 -0.72 15.12 -2.57
C PHE A 86 -1.10 14.83 -1.11
N LEU A 87 -2.38 14.86 -0.80
CA LEU A 87 -2.94 14.52 0.51
C LEU A 87 -3.92 13.38 0.33
N THR A 88 -3.79 12.35 1.16
CA THR A 88 -4.81 11.33 1.36
C THR A 88 -5.27 11.33 2.81
N MET A 89 -6.56 11.12 3.02
CA MET A 89 -7.20 11.01 4.33
C MET A 89 -8.15 9.82 4.29
N ASP A 90 -7.80 8.77 5.01
CA ASP A 90 -8.63 7.58 5.10
C ASP A 90 -9.72 7.78 6.16
N ASN A 91 -10.90 7.28 5.89
CA ASN A 91 -12.01 7.30 6.82
C ASN A 91 -12.10 5.98 7.57
N ALA A 92 -12.49 5.99 8.83
CA ALA A 92 -12.72 4.79 9.64
C ALA A 92 -13.74 3.81 9.03
N SER A 93 -14.61 4.30 8.12
CA SER A 93 -15.58 3.49 7.37
C SER A 93 -15.03 2.83 6.11
N GLY A 94 -13.73 2.98 5.80
CA GLY A 94 -13.07 2.31 4.67
C GLY A 94 -13.07 3.07 3.35
N GLY A 95 -13.37 4.37 3.37
CA GLY A 95 -13.18 5.26 2.21
C GLY A 95 -11.92 6.10 2.35
N SER A 96 -11.39 6.60 1.23
CA SER A 96 -10.26 7.54 1.20
C SER A 96 -10.64 8.77 0.41
N GLU A 97 -10.31 9.94 0.96
CA GLU A 97 -10.43 11.20 0.26
C GLU A 97 -9.04 11.69 -0.13
N GLN A 98 -8.91 12.17 -1.37
CA GLN A 98 -7.61 12.50 -1.95
C GLN A 98 -7.64 13.86 -2.64
N TRP A 99 -6.59 14.65 -2.44
CA TRP A 99 -6.40 15.97 -3.07
C TRP A 99 -5.00 16.11 -3.60
N ILE A 100 -4.86 16.84 -4.70
CA ILE A 100 -3.57 17.16 -5.29
C ILE A 100 -3.48 18.66 -5.58
N TYR A 101 -2.35 19.26 -5.20
CA TYR A 101 -1.94 20.58 -5.63
C TYR A 101 -0.90 20.44 -6.74
N LEU A 102 -1.17 21.06 -7.88
CA LEU A 102 -0.25 21.13 -9.01
C LEU A 102 0.24 22.57 -9.17
N PRO A 103 1.55 22.85 -8.99
CA PRO A 103 2.10 24.20 -9.16
C PRO A 103 1.77 24.83 -10.50
N SER A 104 1.73 24.04 -11.58
CA SER A 104 1.34 24.50 -12.92
C SER A 104 -0.08 25.00 -13.04
N LEU A 105 -0.98 24.56 -12.15
CA LEU A 105 -2.37 25.01 -12.09
C LEU A 105 -2.63 26.02 -10.97
N GLY A 106 -1.71 26.13 -10.01
CA GLY A 106 -1.79 27.03 -8.85
C GLY A 106 -2.97 26.76 -7.91
N ARG A 107 -3.54 25.55 -7.94
CA ARG A 107 -4.75 25.20 -7.16
C ARG A 107 -4.75 23.74 -6.71
N VAL A 108 -5.45 23.50 -5.60
CA VAL A 108 -5.82 22.15 -5.14
C VAL A 108 -7.03 21.66 -5.92
N ARG A 109 -7.02 20.38 -6.31
CA ARG A 109 -8.21 19.67 -6.78
C ARG A 109 -8.39 18.36 -6.03
N ARG A 110 -9.62 17.94 -5.84
CA ARG A 110 -9.95 16.61 -5.31
C ARG A 110 -9.81 15.58 -6.44
N ILE A 111 -9.28 14.41 -6.11
CA ILE A 111 -9.28 13.24 -7.01
C ILE A 111 -10.65 12.59 -6.92
N ALA A 112 -11.31 12.42 -8.04
CA ALA A 112 -12.59 11.72 -8.07
C ALA A 112 -12.37 10.20 -7.90
N ALA A 113 -13.35 9.50 -7.32
CA ALA A 113 -13.27 8.05 -7.14
C ALA A 113 -13.05 7.30 -8.48
N SER A 114 -13.58 7.83 -9.59
CA SER A 114 -13.35 7.27 -10.93
C SER A 114 -11.93 7.47 -11.47
N GLU A 115 -11.12 8.35 -10.84
CA GLU A 115 -9.73 8.61 -11.19
C GLU A 115 -8.74 7.84 -10.30
N SER A 116 -9.20 7.24 -9.18
CA SER A 116 -8.35 6.67 -8.14
C SER A 116 -7.50 5.50 -8.63
N SER A 117 -7.96 4.73 -9.60
CA SER A 117 -7.21 3.67 -10.27
C SER A 117 -6.21 4.19 -11.32
N GLY A 118 -6.20 5.48 -11.61
CA GLY A 118 -5.27 6.13 -12.53
C GLY A 118 -3.84 6.18 -11.98
N SER A 119 -2.87 6.31 -12.89
CA SER A 119 -1.44 6.40 -12.54
C SER A 119 -1.16 7.62 -11.66
N PHE A 120 -0.53 7.41 -10.50
CA PHE A 120 -0.06 8.47 -9.63
C PHE A 120 1.16 9.16 -10.24
N MET A 121 0.94 10.35 -10.78
CA MET A 121 2.00 11.18 -11.35
C MET A 121 2.88 10.48 -12.40
N GLY A 122 2.32 9.52 -13.16
CA GLY A 122 3.06 8.78 -14.20
C GLY A 122 3.99 7.68 -13.65
N THR A 123 3.79 7.23 -12.41
CA THR A 123 4.41 6.05 -11.82
C THR A 123 3.57 4.81 -12.09
N ASP A 124 4.06 3.62 -11.73
CA ASP A 124 3.30 2.37 -11.75
C ASP A 124 2.35 2.24 -10.55
N PHE A 125 2.45 3.11 -9.56
CA PHE A 125 1.46 3.24 -8.51
C PHE A 125 0.21 3.95 -9.05
N SER A 126 -0.97 3.51 -8.65
CA SER A 126 -2.21 4.26 -8.79
C SER A 126 -2.41 5.18 -7.56
N TYR A 127 -3.38 6.09 -7.63
CA TYR A 127 -3.77 6.87 -6.46
C TYR A 127 -4.27 5.96 -5.32
N ASP A 128 -4.98 4.87 -5.64
CA ASP A 128 -5.39 3.88 -4.65
C ASP A 128 -4.19 3.13 -4.06
N ASP A 129 -3.15 2.82 -4.84
CA ASP A 129 -1.97 2.10 -4.34
C ASP A 129 -1.21 2.90 -3.28
N ILE A 130 -1.25 4.23 -3.34
CA ILE A 130 -0.63 5.10 -2.33
C ILE A 130 -1.31 4.96 -0.97
N SER A 131 -2.62 4.71 -0.94
CA SER A 131 -3.39 4.46 0.28
C SER A 131 -3.31 3.00 0.76
N LEU A 132 -2.78 2.07 -0.06
CA LEU A 132 -2.73 0.64 0.23
C LEU A 132 -1.82 0.24 1.39
N ILE A 133 -0.80 1.04 1.69
CA ILE A 133 0.16 0.74 2.77
C ILE A 133 -0.58 0.59 4.12
N ASP A 134 -1.71 1.29 4.27
CA ASP A 134 -2.53 1.33 5.48
C ASP A 134 -3.93 0.73 5.32
N ARG A 135 -4.19 0.00 4.19
CA ARG A 135 -5.52 -0.58 3.93
C ARG A 135 -5.92 -1.53 5.05
N ASP A 136 -7.08 -1.27 5.66
CA ASP A 136 -7.59 -2.10 6.75
C ASP A 136 -7.88 -3.53 6.29
N ALA A 137 -7.33 -4.52 7.01
CA ALA A 137 -7.54 -5.93 6.69
C ALA A 137 -9.03 -6.33 6.72
N SER A 138 -9.87 -5.64 7.50
CA SER A 138 -11.31 -5.91 7.56
C SER A 138 -12.07 -5.56 6.29
N LEU A 139 -11.46 -4.79 5.37
CA LEU A 139 -12.07 -4.43 4.08
C LEU A 139 -12.05 -5.57 3.06
N ASP A 140 -11.28 -6.62 3.34
CA ASP A 140 -11.11 -7.77 2.46
C ASP A 140 -11.54 -9.07 3.16
N THR A 141 -11.79 -10.11 2.38
CA THR A 141 -11.92 -11.49 2.86
C THR A 141 -10.61 -12.21 2.57
N HIS A 142 -10.01 -12.84 3.59
CA HIS A 142 -8.71 -13.47 3.49
C HIS A 142 -8.81 -14.98 3.51
N THR A 143 -8.00 -15.65 2.69
CA THR A 143 -7.90 -17.12 2.61
C THR A 143 -6.43 -17.53 2.54
N LEU A 144 -6.00 -18.42 3.43
CA LEU A 144 -4.69 -19.06 3.32
C LEU A 144 -4.76 -20.11 2.18
N LEU A 145 -4.07 -19.83 1.07
CA LEU A 145 -4.05 -20.74 -0.08
C LEU A 145 -3.09 -21.90 0.15
N ARG A 146 -1.91 -21.62 0.65
CA ARG A 146 -0.81 -22.57 0.87
C ARG A 146 0.32 -21.94 1.67
N GLU A 147 1.28 -22.79 2.00
CA GLU A 147 2.60 -22.36 2.48
C GLU A 147 3.63 -22.71 1.40
N GLU A 148 4.60 -21.81 1.21
CA GLU A 148 5.72 -22.05 0.29
C GLU A 148 6.97 -21.29 0.72
N THR A 149 8.13 -21.68 0.18
CA THR A 149 9.39 -20.97 0.44
C THR A 149 9.67 -19.99 -0.71
N LEU A 150 9.75 -18.70 -0.40
CA LEU A 150 10.11 -17.66 -1.34
C LEU A 150 11.54 -17.18 -1.05
N ASN A 151 12.48 -17.39 -1.98
CA ASN A 151 13.88 -16.97 -1.83
C ASN A 151 14.51 -17.40 -0.49
N GLY A 152 14.22 -18.63 -0.04
CA GLY A 152 14.73 -19.18 1.23
C GLY A 152 13.92 -18.82 2.48
N ASN A 153 12.89 -18.00 2.36
CA ASN A 153 12.03 -17.60 3.48
C ASN A 153 10.71 -18.39 3.46
N PRO A 154 10.36 -19.13 4.53
CA PRO A 154 9.06 -19.78 4.64
C PRO A 154 7.94 -18.74 4.71
N CYS A 155 6.95 -18.81 3.81
CA CYS A 155 5.87 -17.85 3.70
C CYS A 155 4.49 -18.51 3.79
N TYR A 156 3.55 -17.77 4.37
CA TYR A 156 2.13 -17.92 4.09
C TYR A 156 1.81 -17.26 2.75
N VAL A 157 1.02 -17.92 1.91
CA VAL A 157 0.48 -17.35 0.68
C VAL A 157 -1.00 -17.10 0.89
N ILE A 158 -1.39 -15.82 0.97
CA ILE A 158 -2.74 -15.42 1.33
C ILE A 158 -3.40 -14.69 0.16
N GLU A 159 -4.60 -15.15 -0.20
CA GLU A 159 -5.50 -14.45 -1.10
C GLU A 159 -6.37 -13.48 -0.29
N SER A 160 -6.46 -12.24 -0.76
CA SER A 160 -7.31 -11.19 -0.21
C SER A 160 -8.27 -10.69 -1.29
N ILE A 161 -9.57 -10.87 -1.07
CA ILE A 161 -10.64 -10.43 -1.99
C ILE A 161 -11.35 -9.23 -1.37
N PRO A 162 -11.31 -8.06 -2.02
CA PRO A 162 -12.03 -6.87 -1.56
C PRO A 162 -13.53 -7.11 -1.42
N LYS A 163 -14.12 -6.64 -0.32
CA LYS A 163 -15.58 -6.67 -0.11
C LYS A 163 -16.29 -5.66 -1.00
N ASP A 164 -15.60 -4.56 -1.33
CA ASP A 164 -16.07 -3.58 -2.31
C ASP A 164 -15.76 -4.07 -3.72
N SER A 165 -16.80 -4.43 -4.47
CA SER A 165 -16.67 -4.90 -5.86
C SER A 165 -16.26 -3.80 -6.83
N SER A 166 -16.29 -2.53 -6.45
CA SER A 166 -15.81 -1.40 -7.27
C SER A 166 -14.31 -1.18 -7.18
N TYR A 167 -13.63 -1.82 -6.20
CA TYR A 167 -12.19 -1.69 -6.03
C TYR A 167 -11.42 -2.12 -7.28
N GLN A 168 -10.30 -1.44 -7.55
CA GLN A 168 -9.53 -1.61 -8.80
C GLN A 168 -9.03 -3.05 -9.05
N TYR A 169 -8.69 -3.78 -7.98
CA TYR A 169 -8.24 -5.17 -8.07
C TYR A 169 -9.36 -6.12 -7.67
N SER A 170 -9.49 -7.23 -8.40
CA SER A 170 -10.45 -8.28 -8.05
C SER A 170 -9.97 -9.11 -6.85
N LYS A 171 -8.65 -9.25 -6.70
CA LYS A 171 -7.98 -9.89 -5.58
C LYS A 171 -6.51 -9.52 -5.54
N ASN A 172 -5.89 -9.75 -4.40
CA ASN A 172 -4.46 -9.73 -4.20
C ASN A 172 -3.98 -11.08 -3.65
N ILE A 173 -2.78 -11.53 -4.04
CA ILE A 173 -2.12 -12.70 -3.41
C ILE A 173 -0.81 -12.19 -2.82
N SER A 174 -0.63 -12.39 -1.51
CA SER A 174 0.54 -11.90 -0.76
C SER A 174 1.36 -13.04 -0.19
N TRP A 175 2.68 -12.91 -0.24
CA TRP A 175 3.67 -13.78 0.38
C TRP A 175 4.18 -13.13 1.66
N ILE A 176 3.85 -13.74 2.79
CA ILE A 176 4.06 -13.20 4.13
C ILE A 176 4.97 -14.15 4.92
N ASP A 177 6.08 -13.66 5.41
CA ASP A 177 7.03 -14.44 6.21
C ASP A 177 6.36 -15.03 7.47
N LYS A 178 6.56 -16.33 7.69
CA LYS A 178 5.94 -17.04 8.81
C LYS A 178 6.49 -16.64 10.17
N SER A 179 7.73 -16.15 10.24
CA SER A 179 8.41 -15.85 11.50
C SER A 179 8.20 -14.41 11.97
N ASN A 180 7.96 -13.48 11.05
CA ASN A 180 7.99 -12.05 11.35
C ASN A 180 6.92 -11.21 10.61
N PHE A 181 6.04 -11.87 9.85
CA PHE A 181 4.93 -11.29 9.10
C PHE A 181 5.32 -10.20 8.09
N ARG A 182 6.56 -10.19 7.57
CA ARG A 182 6.98 -9.30 6.49
C ARG A 182 6.31 -9.72 5.19
N ILE A 183 5.80 -8.75 4.43
CA ILE A 183 5.34 -8.99 3.07
C ILE A 183 6.56 -8.86 2.16
N TYR A 184 6.89 -9.92 1.43
CA TYR A 184 7.97 -9.90 0.43
C TYR A 184 7.46 -9.58 -0.96
N LYS A 185 6.26 -10.07 -1.29
CA LYS A 185 5.67 -9.98 -2.62
C LYS A 185 4.15 -9.89 -2.53
N ALA A 186 3.54 -9.13 -3.45
CA ALA A 186 2.11 -9.17 -3.69
C ALA A 186 1.81 -9.13 -5.19
N GLU A 187 0.88 -9.96 -5.64
CA GLU A 187 0.34 -9.98 -6.99
C GLU A 187 -1.08 -9.39 -6.97
N MET A 188 -1.35 -8.41 -7.83
CA MET A 188 -2.65 -7.77 -7.96
C MET A 188 -3.32 -8.21 -9.26
N TYR A 189 -4.57 -8.64 -9.15
CA TYR A 189 -5.32 -9.27 -10.24
C TYR A 189 -6.46 -8.37 -10.74
N ASN A 190 -6.70 -8.38 -12.04
CA ASN A 190 -7.89 -7.79 -12.63
C ASN A 190 -9.09 -8.77 -12.56
N ARG A 191 -10.28 -8.32 -13.01
CA ARG A 191 -11.50 -9.13 -13.01
C ARG A 191 -11.48 -10.32 -13.98
N ARG A 192 -10.50 -10.38 -14.90
CA ARG A 192 -10.29 -11.53 -15.78
C ARG A 192 -9.38 -12.60 -15.17
N GLY A 193 -8.89 -12.36 -13.95
CA GLY A 193 -7.96 -13.27 -13.26
C GLY A 193 -6.52 -13.18 -13.75
N GLU A 194 -6.16 -12.08 -14.44
CA GLU A 194 -4.80 -11.83 -14.92
C GLU A 194 -4.04 -10.99 -13.90
N VAL A 195 -2.77 -11.32 -13.65
CA VAL A 195 -1.87 -10.48 -12.86
C VAL A 195 -1.56 -9.21 -13.66
N ILE A 196 -1.93 -8.06 -13.13
CA ILE A 196 -1.70 -6.76 -13.77
C ILE A 196 -0.60 -5.95 -13.11
N LYS A 197 -0.38 -6.16 -11.80
CA LYS A 197 0.74 -5.56 -11.08
C LYS A 197 1.43 -6.59 -10.18
N LEU A 198 2.72 -6.38 -9.99
CA LEU A 198 3.56 -7.12 -9.06
C LEU A 198 4.24 -6.13 -8.14
N MET A 199 4.11 -6.31 -6.83
CA MET A 199 4.84 -5.55 -5.81
C MET A 199 5.86 -6.46 -5.15
N GLU A 200 7.08 -5.97 -4.97
CA GLU A 200 8.19 -6.65 -4.32
C GLU A 200 8.83 -5.75 -3.28
N MET A 201 9.02 -6.25 -2.07
CA MET A 201 9.65 -5.54 -0.96
C MET A 201 10.97 -6.21 -0.60
N SER A 202 12.02 -5.41 -0.41
CA SER A 202 13.37 -5.91 -0.14
C SER A 202 14.18 -4.89 0.68
N ASP A 203 15.46 -5.22 0.96
CA ASP A 203 16.37 -4.41 1.77
C ASP A 203 15.74 -4.02 3.11
N PHE A 204 15.30 -5.03 3.87
CA PHE A 204 14.69 -4.81 5.18
C PHE A 204 15.74 -4.41 6.22
N ARG A 205 15.52 -3.27 6.87
CA ARG A 205 16.40 -2.74 7.93
C ARG A 205 15.61 -2.46 9.20
N ASP A 206 16.25 -2.64 10.35
CA ASP A 206 15.68 -2.20 11.61
C ASP A 206 15.87 -0.69 11.76
N ILE A 207 14.76 0.02 11.86
CA ILE A 207 14.72 1.46 12.09
C ILE A 207 13.87 1.73 13.32
N GLN A 208 14.50 2.17 14.38
CA GLN A 208 13.81 2.45 15.65
C GLN A 208 12.98 1.24 16.17
N GLY A 209 13.52 0.01 16.01
CA GLY A 209 12.84 -1.22 16.41
C GLY A 209 11.79 -1.74 15.43
N ARG A 210 11.59 -1.08 14.27
CA ARG A 210 10.66 -1.49 13.21
C ARG A 210 11.42 -1.95 11.98
N VAL A 211 11.20 -3.19 11.59
CA VAL A 211 11.84 -3.72 10.38
C VAL A 211 11.12 -3.19 9.14
N THR A 212 11.75 -2.23 8.49
CA THR A 212 11.22 -1.42 7.39
C THR A 212 11.79 -1.88 6.07
N PRO A 213 10.98 -2.10 4.99
CA PRO A 213 11.48 -2.32 3.65
C PRO A 213 12.04 -1.00 3.10
N MET A 214 13.35 -0.95 2.86
CA MET A 214 14.00 0.23 2.29
C MET A 214 13.84 0.31 0.77
N GLN A 215 13.41 -0.79 0.13
CA GLN A 215 13.12 -0.86 -1.28
C GLN A 215 11.75 -1.50 -1.52
N THR A 216 10.89 -0.79 -2.26
CA THR A 216 9.61 -1.32 -2.76
C THR A 216 9.54 -1.08 -4.25
N LYS A 217 9.38 -2.16 -5.03
CA LYS A 217 9.21 -2.10 -6.48
C LYS A 217 7.79 -2.51 -6.84
N ILE A 218 7.14 -1.73 -7.68
CA ILE A 218 5.89 -2.11 -8.34
C ILE A 218 6.11 -2.16 -9.84
N SER A 219 5.60 -3.21 -10.48
CA SER A 219 5.70 -3.43 -11.92
C SER A 219 4.32 -3.56 -12.53
N THR A 220 4.06 -2.87 -13.65
CA THR A 220 2.85 -3.04 -14.46
C THR A 220 3.13 -4.09 -15.54
N VAL A 221 2.63 -5.30 -15.35
CA VAL A 221 3.00 -6.50 -16.14
C VAL A 221 2.75 -6.28 -17.63
N GLY A 222 1.54 -5.85 -18.01
CA GLY A 222 1.17 -5.64 -19.42
C GLY A 222 1.91 -4.49 -20.11
N ALA A 223 2.26 -3.44 -19.36
CA ALA A 223 3.02 -2.30 -19.88
C ALA A 223 4.52 -2.58 -19.96
N GLY A 224 5.05 -3.49 -19.16
CA GLY A 224 6.50 -3.75 -19.06
C GLY A 224 7.26 -2.57 -18.43
N THR A 225 6.58 -1.82 -17.53
CA THR A 225 7.13 -0.68 -16.79
C THR A 225 7.26 -1.02 -15.32
N SER A 226 8.07 -0.27 -14.59
CA SER A 226 8.16 -0.41 -13.14
C SER A 226 8.56 0.89 -12.47
N THR A 227 8.15 1.04 -11.21
CA THR A 227 8.61 2.11 -10.33
C THR A 227 9.19 1.50 -9.07
N THR A 228 10.41 1.88 -8.73
CA THR A 228 11.07 1.47 -7.50
C THR A 228 11.21 2.66 -6.56
N ILE A 229 10.72 2.52 -5.34
CA ILE A 229 10.91 3.46 -4.23
C ILE A 229 12.12 3.00 -3.43
N TYR A 230 13.11 3.86 -3.27
CA TYR A 230 14.23 3.69 -2.36
C TYR A 230 14.06 4.69 -1.22
N ILE A 231 13.83 4.20 -0.01
CA ILE A 231 13.76 5.04 1.19
C ILE A 231 15.21 5.40 1.58
N GLU A 232 15.53 6.68 1.56
CA GLU A 232 16.85 7.21 1.93
C GLU A 232 16.91 7.61 3.39
N ILE A 233 15.80 8.19 3.90
CA ILE A 233 15.64 8.60 5.29
C ILE A 233 14.24 8.16 5.73
N VAL A 234 14.13 7.57 6.91
CA VAL A 234 12.87 7.30 7.58
C VAL A 234 12.98 7.59 9.07
N ARG A 235 11.95 8.17 9.65
CA ARG A 235 11.80 8.40 11.08
C ARG A 235 10.36 8.07 11.49
N TYR A 236 10.24 7.41 12.61
CA TYR A 236 8.97 7.03 13.22
C TYR A 236 8.75 7.83 14.50
N ASP A 237 7.49 8.16 14.77
CA ASP A 237 6.99 8.75 16.02
C ASP A 237 7.58 10.11 16.38
N ASP A 238 8.25 10.77 15.41
CA ASP A 238 8.61 12.18 15.55
C ASP A 238 7.33 13.05 15.39
N PRO A 239 7.14 14.09 16.20
CA PRO A 239 5.94 14.93 16.13
C PRO A 239 5.77 15.59 14.78
N ILE A 240 4.59 15.41 14.14
CA ILE A 240 4.19 16.07 12.90
C ILE A 240 2.97 16.95 13.20
N PRO A 241 3.02 18.28 12.94
CA PRO A 241 1.89 19.17 13.16
C PRO A 241 0.64 18.75 12.37
N GLU A 242 -0.54 18.80 12.98
CA GLU A 242 -1.83 18.50 12.33
C GLU A 242 -2.08 19.35 11.08
N SER A 243 -1.60 20.59 11.08
CA SER A 243 -1.72 21.49 9.95
C SER A 243 -1.05 21.01 8.66
N VAL A 244 -0.12 20.04 8.72
CA VAL A 244 0.48 19.40 7.55
C VAL A 244 -0.56 18.60 6.77
N PHE A 245 -1.53 18.00 7.46
CA PHE A 245 -2.56 17.12 6.86
C PHE A 245 -3.81 17.92 6.46
N THR A 246 -3.64 19.04 5.77
CA THR A 246 -4.75 19.93 5.35
C THR A 246 -4.61 20.38 3.91
N THR A 247 -5.72 20.71 3.27
CA THR A 247 -5.72 21.31 1.93
C THR A 247 -5.04 22.68 1.92
N ALA A 248 -5.06 23.43 3.04
CA ALA A 248 -4.33 24.69 3.18
C ALA A 248 -2.81 24.48 3.13
N TYR A 249 -2.29 23.38 3.69
CA TYR A 249 -0.88 23.01 3.53
C TYR A 249 -0.56 22.67 2.07
N LEU A 250 -1.46 21.98 1.37
CA LEU A 250 -1.25 21.69 -0.05
C LEU A 250 -1.10 22.99 -0.87
N GLU A 251 -1.84 24.04 -0.57
CA GLU A 251 -1.75 25.32 -1.28
C GLU A 251 -0.46 26.07 -0.96
N THR A 252 -0.12 26.15 0.33
CA THR A 252 0.92 27.09 0.81
C THR A 252 2.28 26.41 0.98
N GLY A 253 2.34 25.09 1.21
CA GLY A 253 3.54 24.38 1.62
C GLY A 253 4.03 24.75 3.03
N ARG A 254 3.20 25.40 3.84
CA ARG A 254 3.57 25.88 5.18
C ARG A 254 2.65 25.28 6.23
N ALA A 255 3.23 24.58 7.20
CA ALA A 255 2.54 24.20 8.43
C ALA A 255 2.36 25.48 9.29
N ARG A 256 1.14 25.86 9.58
CA ARG A 256 0.82 27.01 10.44
C ARG A 256 0.30 26.54 11.78
#